data_bad7cf3dd500bff5faefaad34faf7ab7
#
_entry.id   bad7cf3dd500bff5faefaad34faf7ab7
#
_cell.length_a   1.000
_cell.length_b   1.000
_cell.length_c   1.000
_cell.angle_alpha   90.00
_cell.angle_beta   90.00
_cell.angle_gamma   90.00
#
_symmetry.space_group_name_H-M   'P 1'
#
loop_
_entity.id
_entity.type
_entity.pdbx_description
1 polymer ?
#
loop_
_entity_poly.entity_id
_entity_poly.type
_entity_poly.pdbx_seq_one_letter_code
_entity_poly.pdbx_strand_id
1 'polypeptide(L)'
;MSSAERFIIQECFPDNVVAYTSTRCGGVSNKSLVDSSAQVGRAIQGRATQGKATQGKAIQGKSAQDKTAQDITAQENSGTRDYLGLNVGAHVGDDIISVRENRARLPHSDKITWLEQVHGNTVVTLPTPFIEADASFSSRSAHFCAVMTADCVPVLISDNRGREVAAIHAGWKGLEATIIANALTHFSTDPSQLIAWIGPAICGQCYEVNETLANKFSYYKNCVTPNKQAGKYLLDLPHIANQQLTHLGIKHVELSHYCTYCRSDLFYSHRKATHSNYEATGRIVSVIGLR
;
A
#
# COMPACT_ATOMS: atom_id res chain seq x y z
N MET A 1 1.76 23.31 4.56
CA MET A 1 1.19 22.50 3.47
C MET A 1 -0.32 22.59 3.56
N SER A 2 -1.00 22.97 2.49
CA SER A 2 -2.47 23.05 2.45
C SER A 2 -3.06 21.63 2.54
N SER A 3 -4.32 21.52 3.02
CA SER A 3 -5.04 20.24 3.04
C SER A 3 -5.16 19.61 1.64
N ALA A 4 -5.09 20.42 0.58
CA ALA A 4 -5.16 20.00 -0.82
C ALA A 4 -3.97 19.14 -1.29
N GLU A 5 -2.79 19.24 -0.64
CA GLU A 5 -1.64 18.40 -1.00
C GLU A 5 -1.65 17.03 -0.31
N ARG A 6 -2.47 16.85 0.73
CA ARG A 6 -2.55 15.61 1.51
C ARG A 6 -3.50 14.59 0.90
N PHE A 7 -4.59 15.04 0.28
CA PHE A 7 -5.64 14.20 -0.27
C PHE A 7 -6.06 14.67 -1.66
N ILE A 8 -6.31 13.72 -2.57
CA ILE A 8 -6.96 13.94 -3.86
C ILE A 8 -8.43 13.55 -3.65
N ILE A 9 -9.31 14.56 -3.61
CA ILE A 9 -10.75 14.37 -3.40
C ILE A 9 -11.40 14.08 -4.75
N GLN A 10 -12.38 13.18 -4.78
CA GLN A 10 -13.08 12.78 -5.99
C GLN A 10 -14.48 13.42 -6.02
N GLU A 11 -14.71 14.24 -7.03
CA GLU A 11 -15.95 14.99 -7.24
C GLU A 11 -16.88 14.32 -8.27
N CYS A 12 -16.45 13.24 -8.91
CA CYS A 12 -17.25 12.50 -9.89
C CYS A 12 -18.40 11.69 -9.27
N PHE A 13 -18.38 11.49 -7.96
CA PHE A 13 -19.41 10.74 -7.24
C PHE A 13 -20.52 11.64 -6.69
N PRO A 14 -21.71 11.08 -6.35
CA PRO A 14 -22.79 11.83 -5.71
C PRO A 14 -22.36 12.52 -4.40
N ASP A 15 -23.00 13.64 -4.04
CA ASP A 15 -22.67 14.47 -2.87
C ASP A 15 -22.69 13.72 -1.53
N ASN A 16 -23.50 12.66 -1.43
CA ASN A 16 -23.57 11.79 -0.26
C ASN A 16 -22.51 10.69 -0.23
N VAL A 17 -21.58 10.67 -1.19
CA VAL A 17 -20.42 9.78 -1.22
C VAL A 17 -19.17 10.56 -0.83
N VAL A 18 -18.39 10.01 0.06
CA VAL A 18 -17.02 10.48 0.37
C VAL A 18 -16.05 9.62 -0.38
N ALA A 19 -15.21 10.19 -1.25
CA ALA A 19 -14.17 9.46 -1.94
C ALA A 19 -12.88 10.28 -2.03
N TYR A 20 -11.74 9.66 -1.70
CA TYR A 20 -10.44 10.31 -1.77
C TYR A 20 -9.29 9.29 -1.87
N THR A 21 -8.14 9.77 -2.35
CA THR A 21 -6.86 9.07 -2.23
C THR A 21 -5.89 9.91 -1.41
N SER A 22 -5.20 9.30 -0.44
CA SER A 22 -4.13 9.96 0.28
C SER A 22 -2.91 10.14 -0.61
N THR A 23 -2.15 11.22 -0.38
CA THR A 23 -0.77 11.31 -0.86
C THR A 23 0.19 10.84 0.24
N ARG A 24 1.50 10.83 -0.04
CA ARG A 24 2.51 10.59 1.00
C ARG A 24 2.77 11.81 1.89
N CYS A 25 2.14 12.96 1.62
CA CYS A 25 2.40 14.20 2.32
C CYS A 25 1.72 14.28 3.68
N GLY A 26 2.38 14.96 4.66
CA GLY A 26 1.77 15.34 5.93
C GLY A 26 1.63 14.24 6.99
N GLY A 27 2.37 13.14 6.85
CA GLY A 27 2.45 12.08 7.85
C GLY A 27 3.65 12.20 8.79
N VAL A 28 3.86 11.18 9.62
CA VAL A 28 4.90 11.13 10.65
C VAL A 28 5.96 10.05 10.43
N SER A 29 5.79 9.15 9.45
CA SER A 29 6.80 8.13 9.14
C SER A 29 8.10 8.73 8.61
N ASN A 30 9.24 8.14 8.98
CA ASN A 30 10.58 8.59 8.62
C ASN A 30 11.23 7.72 7.53
N LYS A 31 12.25 8.27 6.83
CA LYS A 31 12.97 7.54 5.77
C LYS A 31 13.79 6.37 6.25
N SER A 32 14.30 6.43 7.47
CA SER A 32 15.15 5.38 8.02
C SER A 32 14.63 4.93 9.38
N LEU A 33 14.45 3.65 9.56
CA LEU A 33 14.55 3.05 10.88
C LEU A 33 16.04 3.05 11.23
N VAL A 34 16.53 4.15 11.77
CA VAL A 34 17.79 4.16 12.46
C VAL A 34 17.53 3.59 13.84
N ASP A 35 18.07 2.36 14.06
CA ASP A 35 18.39 1.81 15.37
C ASP A 35 17.36 2.02 16.50
N SER A 36 16.38 1.14 16.60
CA SER A 36 15.61 0.95 17.84
C SER A 36 16.41 0.26 18.96
N SER A 37 17.69 -0.06 18.76
CA SER A 37 18.57 -0.62 19.78
C SER A 37 19.10 0.38 20.81
N ALA A 38 18.97 1.68 20.56
CA ALA A 38 19.51 2.75 21.46
C ALA A 38 18.57 3.17 22.61
N GLN A 39 17.33 2.70 22.68
CA GLN A 39 16.37 3.12 23.73
C GLN A 39 16.10 2.09 24.84
N VAL A 40 16.68 0.91 24.82
CA VAL A 40 16.54 -0.07 25.95
C VAL A 40 17.57 0.14 27.05
N GLY A 41 18.55 1.01 26.87
CA GLY A 41 19.69 1.21 27.77
C GLY A 41 19.49 2.22 28.92
N ARG A 42 18.34 2.85 29.13
CA ARG A 42 18.18 3.95 30.10
C ARG A 42 17.18 3.77 31.23
N ALA A 43 16.82 2.57 31.58
CA ALA A 43 15.85 2.34 32.70
C ALA A 43 16.32 1.38 33.80
N ILE A 44 17.61 1.11 33.97
CA ILE A 44 18.12 0.40 35.18
C ILE A 44 19.39 1.08 35.67
N GLN A 45 19.27 2.24 36.32
CA GLN A 45 20.20 2.74 37.31
C GLN A 45 19.41 3.20 38.53
N GLY A 46 19.30 2.32 39.50
CA GLY A 46 18.69 2.62 40.77
C GLY A 46 18.91 1.51 41.79
N ARG A 47 19.90 1.72 42.68
CA ARG A 47 20.15 1.04 43.95
C ARG A 47 21.12 -0.16 43.94
N ALA A 48 22.40 0.13 44.08
CA ALA A 48 23.38 -0.75 44.72
C ALA A 48 23.26 -0.60 46.25
N THR A 49 22.91 -1.69 46.95
CA THR A 49 23.15 -1.81 48.40
C THR A 49 24.36 -2.70 48.61
N GLN A 50 25.25 -2.19 49.50
CA GLN A 50 26.52 -2.79 49.91
C GLN A 50 26.32 -4.17 50.56
N GLY A 51 27.12 -5.15 50.17
CA GLY A 51 27.24 -6.46 50.82
C GLY A 51 28.67 -6.94 50.76
N LYS A 52 29.22 -7.26 51.95
CA LYS A 52 30.62 -7.54 52.32
C LYS A 52 31.34 -8.62 51.54
N ALA A 53 32.65 -8.39 51.39
CA ALA A 53 33.66 -9.32 50.92
C ALA A 53 33.87 -10.52 51.86
N THR A 54 34.08 -11.69 51.25
CA THR A 54 34.80 -12.83 51.85
C THR A 54 35.79 -13.38 50.83
N GLN A 55 37.05 -13.54 51.31
CA GLN A 55 38.23 -14.05 50.62
C GLN A 55 38.12 -15.56 50.36
N GLY A 56 38.62 -16.01 49.21
CA GLY A 56 38.78 -17.44 48.89
C GLY A 56 39.72 -17.68 47.72
N LYS A 57 40.91 -18.06 48.11
CA LYS A 57 42.06 -18.77 47.45
C LYS A 57 42.15 -18.92 45.95
N ALA A 58 43.33 -18.52 45.45
CA ALA A 58 43.90 -18.77 44.15
C ALA A 58 44.19 -20.28 43.90
N ILE A 59 43.93 -20.76 42.67
CA ILE A 59 44.53 -21.93 42.07
C ILE A 59 45.08 -21.51 40.68
N GLN A 60 46.40 -21.71 40.52
CA GLN A 60 47.16 -21.52 39.28
C GLN A 60 46.85 -22.69 38.31
N GLY A 61 46.68 -22.38 37.02
CA GLY A 61 46.56 -23.39 35.97
C GLY A 61 46.67 -22.82 34.55
N LYS A 62 47.88 -22.80 34.03
CA LYS A 62 48.36 -22.92 32.65
C LYS A 62 47.74 -22.14 31.50
N SER A 63 48.62 -21.38 30.89
CA SER A 63 48.58 -20.73 29.58
C SER A 63 47.99 -21.60 28.46
N ALA A 64 47.05 -21.08 27.70
CA ALA A 64 46.76 -21.43 26.32
C ALA A 64 46.71 -20.14 25.49
N GLN A 65 47.43 -20.21 24.40
CA GLN A 65 47.85 -19.14 23.52
C GLN A 65 46.67 -18.36 22.86
N ASP A 66 46.94 -17.08 22.68
CA ASP A 66 46.31 -16.14 21.75
C ASP A 66 45.81 -16.80 20.47
N LYS A 67 44.51 -16.74 20.27
CA LYS A 67 43.91 -16.69 18.92
C LYS A 67 43.20 -15.35 18.83
N THR A 68 43.80 -14.50 18.02
CA THR A 68 43.26 -13.25 17.53
C THR A 68 41.77 -13.36 17.26
N ALA A 69 40.99 -12.57 17.97
CA ALA A 69 39.61 -12.29 17.62
C ALA A 69 39.63 -11.57 16.27
N GLN A 70 39.42 -12.31 15.20
CA GLN A 70 39.06 -11.71 13.93
C GLN A 70 37.68 -11.10 14.11
N ASP A 71 37.63 -9.79 13.94
CA ASP A 71 36.45 -8.98 13.79
C ASP A 71 35.44 -9.68 12.88
N ILE A 72 34.40 -10.24 13.47
CA ILE A 72 33.14 -10.51 12.78
C ILE A 72 32.39 -9.19 12.83
N THR A 73 32.74 -8.28 11.95
CA THR A 73 31.82 -7.21 11.57
C THR A 73 30.64 -7.88 10.87
N ALA A 74 29.63 -8.22 11.64
CA ALA A 74 28.31 -8.41 11.09
C ALA A 74 27.92 -7.07 10.46
N GLN A 75 28.14 -6.94 9.16
CA GLN A 75 27.46 -5.92 8.36
C GLN A 75 25.98 -6.23 8.48
N GLU A 76 25.33 -5.58 9.44
CA GLU A 76 23.90 -5.38 9.41
C GLU A 76 23.61 -4.60 8.13
N ASN A 77 23.18 -5.32 7.09
CA ASN A 77 22.54 -4.74 5.93
C ASN A 77 21.22 -4.14 6.40
N SER A 78 21.27 -2.97 7.04
CA SER A 78 20.07 -2.14 7.24
C SER A 78 19.72 -1.54 5.89
N GLY A 79 18.95 -2.29 5.07
CA GLY A 79 18.48 -1.81 3.79
C GLY A 79 17.68 -0.52 3.97
N THR A 80 17.98 0.45 3.13
CA THR A 80 17.28 1.73 3.16
C THR A 80 15.80 1.52 2.78
N ARG A 81 14.88 2.12 3.55
CA ARG A 81 13.44 2.02 3.34
C ARG A 81 12.83 3.39 3.12
N ASP A 82 11.82 3.50 2.26
CA ASP A 82 11.17 4.78 1.96
C ASP A 82 9.75 4.83 2.51
N TYR A 83 9.62 5.24 3.77
CA TYR A 83 8.33 5.46 4.42
C TYR A 83 8.02 6.93 4.67
N LEU A 84 8.92 7.86 4.31
CA LEU A 84 8.79 9.27 4.64
C LEU A 84 7.41 9.83 4.29
N GLY A 85 6.65 10.23 5.32
CA GLY A 85 5.36 10.89 5.21
C GLY A 85 4.18 10.05 5.71
N LEU A 86 3.06 10.08 4.99
CA LEU A 86 1.78 9.47 5.37
C LEU A 86 1.70 8.00 4.92
N ASN A 87 2.63 7.14 5.39
CA ASN A 87 2.53 5.72 5.16
C ASN A 87 1.40 5.11 6.01
N VAL A 88 0.49 4.38 5.37
CA VAL A 88 -0.64 3.69 6.03
C VAL A 88 -0.52 2.17 6.01
N GLY A 89 0.53 1.62 5.38
CA GLY A 89 0.76 0.18 5.26
C GLY A 89 1.40 -0.41 6.51
N ALA A 90 0.66 -1.19 7.30
CA ALA A 90 1.17 -1.84 8.51
C ALA A 90 2.03 -3.09 8.21
N HIS A 91 1.97 -3.63 6.99
CA HIS A 91 2.64 -4.85 6.56
C HIS A 91 3.97 -4.62 5.84
N VAL A 92 4.40 -3.36 5.69
CA VAL A 92 5.60 -3.02 4.90
C VAL A 92 6.87 -2.88 5.74
N GLY A 93 6.76 -3.01 7.07
CA GLY A 93 7.91 -2.95 7.98
C GLY A 93 8.26 -1.54 8.49
N ASP A 94 7.34 -0.58 8.39
CA ASP A 94 7.43 0.72 9.07
C ASP A 94 7.07 0.61 10.56
N ASP A 95 7.42 1.63 11.35
CA ASP A 95 7.01 1.71 12.75
C ASP A 95 5.48 1.72 12.88
N ILE A 96 4.95 0.74 13.60
CA ILE A 96 3.50 0.55 13.74
C ILE A 96 2.80 1.71 14.45
N ILE A 97 3.50 2.43 15.33
CA ILE A 97 2.95 3.61 16.03
C ILE A 97 2.76 4.74 15.02
N SER A 98 3.77 5.00 14.20
CA SER A 98 3.70 5.99 13.11
C SER A 98 2.60 5.65 12.09
N VAL A 99 2.46 4.37 11.71
CA VAL A 99 1.39 3.92 10.81
C VAL A 99 0.00 4.15 11.42
N ARG A 100 -0.19 3.84 12.71
CA ARG A 100 -1.47 4.07 13.41
C ARG A 100 -1.80 5.57 13.49
N GLU A 101 -0.81 6.40 13.78
CA GLU A 101 -0.98 7.86 13.79
C GLU A 101 -1.32 8.39 12.40
N ASN A 102 -0.65 7.90 11.35
CA ASN A 102 -0.97 8.26 9.97
C ASN A 102 -2.40 7.85 9.59
N ARG A 103 -2.83 6.64 9.96
CA ARG A 103 -4.21 6.18 9.74
C ARG A 103 -5.24 7.06 10.47
N ALA A 104 -4.94 7.49 11.70
CA ALA A 104 -5.83 8.36 12.48
C ALA A 104 -5.97 9.77 11.88
N ARG A 105 -5.05 10.21 11.01
CA ARG A 105 -5.10 11.49 10.30
C ARG A 105 -5.99 11.49 9.07
N LEU A 106 -6.50 10.33 8.65
CA LEU A 106 -7.37 10.20 7.49
C LEU A 106 -8.78 10.73 7.79
N PRO A 107 -9.45 11.38 6.84
CA PRO A 107 -10.87 11.71 6.97
C PRO A 107 -11.68 10.43 7.24
N HIS A 108 -12.59 10.49 8.23
CA HIS A 108 -13.44 9.35 8.63
C HIS A 108 -12.66 8.08 9.00
N SER A 109 -11.47 8.22 9.60
CA SER A 109 -10.58 7.10 9.95
C SER A 109 -11.25 6.04 10.83
N ASP A 110 -12.21 6.42 11.66
CA ASP A 110 -13.04 5.57 12.52
C ASP A 110 -13.99 4.64 11.76
N LYS A 111 -14.31 4.96 10.49
CA LYS A 111 -15.19 4.16 9.63
C LYS A 111 -14.44 3.24 8.66
N ILE A 112 -13.13 3.42 8.48
CA ILE A 112 -12.34 2.69 7.49
C ILE A 112 -12.12 1.25 7.92
N THR A 113 -12.52 0.32 7.06
CA THR A 113 -12.15 -1.10 7.21
C THR A 113 -10.87 -1.39 6.43
N TRP A 114 -9.84 -1.89 7.12
CA TRP A 114 -8.56 -2.23 6.53
C TRP A 114 -8.51 -3.70 6.15
N LEU A 115 -8.13 -3.98 4.90
CA LEU A 115 -8.00 -5.34 4.37
C LEU A 115 -6.55 -5.84 4.46
N GLU A 116 -6.40 -7.15 4.57
CA GLU A 116 -5.16 -7.88 4.30
C GLU A 116 -5.12 -8.26 2.82
N GLN A 117 -4.53 -7.38 2.02
CA GLN A 117 -4.47 -7.52 0.56
C GLN A 117 -3.42 -8.55 0.16
N VAL A 118 -3.82 -9.56 -0.58
CA VAL A 118 -2.97 -10.70 -1.01
C VAL A 118 -2.76 -10.74 -2.53
N HIS A 119 -3.20 -9.71 -3.24
CA HIS A 119 -3.20 -9.63 -4.71
C HIS A 119 -4.07 -10.72 -5.35
N GLY A 120 -5.14 -11.10 -4.69
CA GLY A 120 -6.15 -12.05 -5.14
C GLY A 120 -7.33 -11.37 -5.85
N ASN A 121 -8.48 -12.05 -5.82
CA ASN A 121 -9.73 -11.55 -6.39
C ASN A 121 -10.93 -11.69 -5.44
N THR A 122 -10.65 -11.90 -4.15
CA THR A 122 -11.68 -11.98 -3.11
C THR A 122 -12.25 -10.59 -2.83
N VAL A 123 -13.58 -10.52 -2.75
CA VAL A 123 -14.35 -9.32 -2.41
C VAL A 123 -15.19 -9.61 -1.17
N VAL A 124 -15.22 -8.70 -0.21
CA VAL A 124 -16.01 -8.84 1.02
C VAL A 124 -17.05 -7.74 1.14
N THR A 125 -18.23 -8.08 1.66
CA THR A 125 -19.26 -7.09 2.01
C THR A 125 -19.10 -6.65 3.45
N LEU A 126 -19.02 -5.33 3.69
CA LEU A 126 -18.87 -4.75 5.01
C LEU A 126 -20.22 -4.56 5.73
N PRO A 127 -20.27 -4.75 7.08
CA PRO A 127 -19.17 -5.21 7.94
C PRO A 127 -18.88 -6.70 7.84
N THR A 128 -17.63 -7.09 8.01
CA THR A 128 -17.20 -8.48 7.98
C THR A 128 -16.06 -8.74 8.98
N PRO A 129 -15.98 -9.92 9.60
CA PRO A 129 -14.80 -10.34 10.34
C PRO A 129 -13.67 -10.85 9.43
N PHE A 130 -13.95 -11.13 8.15
CA PHE A 130 -12.98 -11.63 7.17
C PHE A 130 -12.34 -10.45 6.45
N ILE A 131 -11.05 -10.25 6.66
CA ILE A 131 -10.30 -9.12 6.10
C ILE A 131 -9.27 -9.51 5.03
N GLU A 132 -9.00 -10.81 4.83
CA GLU A 132 -8.14 -11.27 3.74
C GLU A 132 -8.91 -11.16 2.41
N ALA A 133 -8.75 -10.02 1.75
CA ALA A 133 -9.41 -9.68 0.50
C ALA A 133 -8.69 -8.54 -0.21
N ASP A 134 -8.95 -8.40 -1.51
CA ASP A 134 -8.40 -7.32 -2.34
C ASP A 134 -9.48 -6.31 -2.78
N ALA A 135 -10.72 -6.51 -2.36
CA ALA A 135 -11.79 -5.53 -2.54
C ALA A 135 -12.81 -5.61 -1.41
N SER A 136 -13.47 -4.48 -1.15
CA SER A 136 -14.62 -4.42 -0.25
C SER A 136 -15.76 -3.64 -0.87
N PHE A 137 -16.97 -4.03 -0.48
CA PHE A 137 -18.23 -3.42 -0.88
C PHE A 137 -19.01 -2.99 0.39
N SER A 138 -19.75 -1.89 0.31
CA SER A 138 -20.64 -1.44 1.38
C SER A 138 -21.89 -0.74 0.84
N SER A 139 -23.01 -0.99 1.49
CA SER A 139 -24.26 -0.24 1.35
C SER A 139 -24.65 0.45 2.65
N ARG A 140 -23.67 0.66 3.57
CA ARG A 140 -23.89 1.20 4.91
C ARG A 140 -22.99 2.40 5.20
N SER A 141 -23.54 3.49 5.69
CA SER A 141 -22.82 4.74 5.98
C SER A 141 -21.80 4.63 7.14
N ALA A 142 -21.86 3.58 7.94
CA ALA A 142 -20.92 3.35 9.04
C ALA A 142 -19.61 2.65 8.61
N HIS A 143 -19.51 2.15 7.37
CA HIS A 143 -18.40 1.31 6.93
C HIS A 143 -17.83 1.81 5.60
N PHE A 144 -16.63 2.33 5.64
CA PHE A 144 -15.91 2.83 4.48
C PHE A 144 -15.00 1.75 3.91
N CYS A 145 -15.08 1.57 2.59
CA CYS A 145 -14.22 0.70 1.81
C CYS A 145 -12.87 1.39 1.56
N ALA A 146 -11.77 0.64 1.69
CA ALA A 146 -10.44 1.18 1.47
C ALA A 146 -9.50 0.14 0.88
N VAL A 147 -8.60 0.58 0.00
CA VAL A 147 -7.51 -0.23 -0.55
C VAL A 147 -6.20 0.54 -0.51
N MET A 148 -5.12 -0.17 -0.18
CA MET A 148 -3.77 0.37 -0.10
C MET A 148 -3.01 0.04 -1.38
N THR A 149 -2.28 1.01 -1.93
CA THR A 149 -1.49 0.82 -3.15
C THR A 149 -0.10 1.48 -3.07
N ALA A 150 0.80 0.96 -3.87
CA ALA A 150 2.04 1.59 -4.32
C ALA A 150 2.34 0.96 -5.69
N ASP A 151 1.79 1.55 -6.75
CA ASP A 151 1.79 1.17 -8.17
C ASP A 151 0.56 0.40 -8.66
N CYS A 152 -0.02 -0.55 -7.89
CA CYS A 152 -1.25 -1.23 -8.28
C CYS A 152 -2.40 -0.23 -8.46
N VAL A 153 -3.38 -0.59 -9.29
CA VAL A 153 -4.51 0.29 -9.64
C VAL A 153 -5.57 0.25 -8.54
N PRO A 154 -5.86 1.35 -7.83
CA PRO A 154 -7.06 1.43 -7.02
C PRO A 154 -8.24 1.82 -7.90
N VAL A 155 -9.36 1.10 -7.75
CA VAL A 155 -10.63 1.44 -8.40
C VAL A 155 -11.68 1.69 -7.33
N LEU A 156 -12.32 2.85 -7.38
CA LEU A 156 -13.47 3.20 -6.54
C LEU A 156 -14.73 3.19 -7.39
N ILE A 157 -15.81 2.60 -6.89
CA ILE A 157 -17.10 2.51 -7.59
C ILE A 157 -18.21 2.94 -6.66
N SER A 158 -19.17 3.72 -7.20
CA SER A 158 -20.45 4.02 -6.54
C SER A 158 -21.61 3.89 -7.54
N ASP A 159 -22.80 3.59 -7.05
CA ASP A 159 -23.98 3.82 -7.84
C ASP A 159 -24.27 5.34 -7.96
N ASN A 160 -25.01 5.74 -9.00
CA ASN A 160 -25.30 7.15 -9.30
C ASN A 160 -26.23 7.85 -8.28
N ARG A 161 -26.70 7.12 -7.27
CA ARG A 161 -27.52 7.64 -6.15
C ARG A 161 -26.77 7.63 -4.81
N GLY A 162 -25.53 7.10 -4.79
CA GLY A 162 -24.73 6.99 -3.58
C GLY A 162 -25.36 6.09 -2.52
N ARG A 163 -25.74 4.87 -2.87
CA ARG A 163 -26.29 3.86 -1.96
C ARG A 163 -25.40 2.64 -1.82
N GLU A 164 -24.55 2.41 -2.81
CA GLU A 164 -23.65 1.28 -2.91
C GLU A 164 -22.27 1.78 -3.30
N VAL A 165 -21.23 1.31 -2.60
CA VAL A 165 -19.84 1.70 -2.88
C VAL A 165 -18.92 0.49 -2.80
N ALA A 166 -17.82 0.53 -3.56
CA ALA A 166 -16.74 -0.46 -3.47
C ALA A 166 -15.37 0.19 -3.66
N ALA A 167 -14.36 -0.38 -3.00
CA ALA A 167 -12.94 -0.10 -3.25
C ALA A 167 -12.25 -1.39 -3.66
N ILE A 168 -11.46 -1.36 -4.75
CA ILE A 168 -10.86 -2.52 -5.39
C ILE A 168 -9.35 -2.29 -5.54
N HIS A 169 -8.53 -3.21 -5.06
CA HIS A 169 -7.10 -3.29 -5.33
C HIS A 169 -6.87 -4.12 -6.58
N ALA A 170 -6.75 -3.46 -7.72
CA ALA A 170 -6.58 -4.08 -9.03
C ALA A 170 -5.10 -4.12 -9.45
N GLY A 171 -4.27 -4.92 -8.76
CA GLY A 171 -2.96 -5.29 -9.24
C GLY A 171 -3.06 -6.24 -10.45
N TRP A 172 -1.94 -6.52 -11.16
CA TRP A 172 -1.97 -7.36 -12.36
C TRP A 172 -2.58 -8.75 -12.11
N LYS A 173 -2.33 -9.37 -10.94
CA LYS A 173 -2.92 -10.68 -10.58
C LYS A 173 -4.43 -10.57 -10.40
N GLY A 174 -4.89 -9.54 -9.70
CA GLY A 174 -6.32 -9.29 -9.50
C GLY A 174 -7.04 -9.00 -10.82
N LEU A 175 -6.44 -8.20 -11.72
CA LEU A 175 -6.98 -7.93 -13.06
C LEU A 175 -7.05 -9.19 -13.91
N GLU A 176 -6.01 -10.04 -13.90
CA GLU A 176 -6.02 -11.34 -14.57
C GLU A 176 -7.11 -12.26 -13.99
N ALA A 177 -7.28 -12.25 -12.67
CA ALA A 177 -8.28 -13.05 -11.96
C ALA A 177 -9.67 -12.38 -11.87
N THR A 178 -9.92 -11.34 -12.68
CA THR A 178 -11.23 -10.68 -12.86
C THR A 178 -11.82 -10.05 -11.59
N ILE A 179 -10.98 -9.45 -10.72
CA ILE A 179 -11.42 -8.84 -9.45
C ILE A 179 -12.51 -7.78 -9.64
N ILE A 180 -12.45 -7.00 -10.74
CA ILE A 180 -13.46 -5.98 -11.04
C ILE A 180 -14.83 -6.61 -11.28
N ALA A 181 -14.89 -7.68 -12.10
CA ALA A 181 -16.12 -8.40 -12.33
C ALA A 181 -16.68 -9.00 -11.04
N ASN A 182 -15.82 -9.60 -10.20
CA ASN A 182 -16.23 -10.12 -8.91
C ASN A 182 -16.81 -9.02 -8.00
N ALA A 183 -16.20 -7.82 -7.97
CA ALA A 183 -16.71 -6.72 -7.19
C ALA A 183 -18.10 -6.26 -7.65
N LEU A 184 -18.37 -6.26 -8.95
CA LEU A 184 -19.66 -5.86 -9.50
C LEU A 184 -20.79 -6.84 -9.13
N THR A 185 -20.49 -8.10 -8.82
CA THR A 185 -21.53 -9.05 -8.37
C THR A 185 -22.16 -8.69 -7.02
N HIS A 186 -21.52 -7.80 -6.24
CA HIS A 186 -22.04 -7.31 -4.96
C HIS A 186 -23.03 -6.15 -5.12
N PHE A 187 -23.02 -5.46 -6.27
CA PHE A 187 -23.96 -4.37 -6.55
C PHE A 187 -25.32 -4.92 -6.96
N SER A 188 -26.38 -4.33 -6.43
CA SER A 188 -27.74 -4.55 -6.91
C SER A 188 -28.10 -3.61 -8.06
N THR A 189 -27.34 -2.53 -8.22
CA THR A 189 -27.51 -1.50 -9.26
C THR A 189 -26.94 -2.00 -10.60
N ASP A 190 -27.67 -1.75 -11.70
CA ASP A 190 -27.20 -2.06 -13.06
C ASP A 190 -25.87 -1.36 -13.36
N PRO A 191 -24.88 -2.04 -13.97
CA PRO A 191 -23.58 -1.47 -14.29
C PRO A 191 -23.63 -0.14 -15.06
N SER A 192 -24.65 0.07 -15.92
CA SER A 192 -24.82 1.34 -16.64
C SER A 192 -25.17 2.53 -15.77
N GLN A 193 -25.55 2.28 -14.52
CA GLN A 193 -25.86 3.29 -13.50
C GLN A 193 -24.73 3.46 -12.48
N LEU A 194 -23.60 2.75 -12.65
CA LEU A 194 -22.42 2.87 -11.81
C LEU A 194 -21.47 3.93 -12.35
N ILE A 195 -20.76 4.56 -11.44
CA ILE A 195 -19.67 5.51 -11.69
C ILE A 195 -18.41 4.87 -11.13
N ALA A 196 -17.32 4.81 -11.92
CA ALA A 196 -16.03 4.31 -11.48
C ALA A 196 -14.96 5.39 -11.59
N TRP A 197 -14.04 5.38 -10.65
CA TRP A 197 -12.84 6.19 -10.68
C TRP A 197 -11.61 5.30 -10.54
N ILE A 198 -10.65 5.46 -11.47
CA ILE A 198 -9.36 4.80 -11.47
C ILE A 198 -8.33 5.76 -10.87
N GLY A 199 -7.79 5.40 -9.72
CA GLY A 199 -6.88 6.24 -8.94
C GLY A 199 -5.43 6.21 -9.39
N PRO A 200 -4.53 6.91 -8.65
CA PRO A 200 -3.11 6.94 -8.93
C PRO A 200 -2.49 5.55 -8.95
N ALA A 201 -1.83 5.22 -10.04
CA ALA A 201 -1.18 3.93 -10.29
C ALA A 201 0.08 4.12 -11.14
N ILE A 202 0.88 3.10 -11.31
CA ILE A 202 2.00 3.15 -12.25
C ILE A 202 1.47 3.20 -13.68
N CYS A 203 1.93 4.17 -14.49
CA CYS A 203 1.49 4.30 -15.88
C CYS A 203 2.16 3.26 -16.79
N GLY A 204 1.55 3.02 -17.95
CA GLY A 204 2.05 2.08 -18.95
C GLY A 204 3.48 2.39 -19.44
N GLN A 205 3.93 3.63 -19.40
CA GLN A 205 5.31 3.99 -19.80
C GLN A 205 6.36 3.66 -18.72
N CYS A 206 5.94 3.45 -17.47
CA CYS A 206 6.83 3.17 -16.35
C CYS A 206 6.79 1.71 -15.89
N TYR A 207 5.79 0.94 -16.34
CA TYR A 207 5.61 -0.44 -15.90
C TYR A 207 6.19 -1.43 -16.91
N GLU A 208 7.52 -1.60 -16.86
CA GLU A 208 8.22 -2.61 -17.64
C GLU A 208 7.97 -4.00 -17.05
N VAL A 209 7.65 -4.96 -17.90
CA VAL A 209 7.37 -6.37 -17.57
C VAL A 209 8.09 -7.32 -18.53
N ASN A 210 8.18 -8.59 -18.18
CA ASN A 210 8.65 -9.64 -19.07
C ASN A 210 7.54 -10.09 -20.05
N GLU A 211 7.93 -10.84 -21.07
CA GLU A 211 7.03 -11.37 -22.10
C GLU A 211 5.91 -12.26 -21.51
N THR A 212 6.23 -13.08 -20.52
CA THR A 212 5.25 -13.96 -19.88
C THR A 212 4.08 -13.18 -19.28
N LEU A 213 4.37 -12.07 -18.60
CA LEU A 213 3.32 -11.20 -18.03
C LEU A 213 2.61 -10.40 -19.12
N ALA A 214 3.34 -9.88 -20.11
CA ALA A 214 2.77 -9.15 -21.24
C ALA A 214 1.75 -9.97 -22.01
N ASN A 215 2.07 -11.25 -22.29
CA ASN A 215 1.20 -12.16 -23.03
C ASN A 215 -0.14 -12.42 -22.33
N LYS A 216 -0.21 -12.36 -21.00
CA LYS A 216 -1.48 -12.50 -20.24
C LYS A 216 -2.48 -11.39 -20.55
N PHE A 217 -2.02 -10.24 -21.03
CA PHE A 217 -2.85 -9.06 -21.32
C PHE A 217 -2.83 -8.64 -22.79
N SER A 218 -2.29 -9.47 -23.68
CA SER A 218 -2.13 -9.16 -25.11
C SER A 218 -3.45 -8.93 -25.87
N TYR A 219 -4.55 -9.43 -25.33
CA TYR A 219 -5.89 -9.24 -25.92
C TYR A 219 -6.52 -7.88 -25.59
N TYR A 220 -5.98 -7.13 -24.60
CA TYR A 220 -6.41 -5.76 -24.33
C TYR A 220 -5.77 -4.79 -25.33
N LYS A 221 -6.62 -4.04 -26.03
CA LYS A 221 -6.19 -3.15 -27.09
C LYS A 221 -5.29 -2.03 -26.53
N ASN A 222 -4.11 -1.86 -27.13
CA ASN A 222 -3.15 -0.80 -26.82
C ASN A 222 -2.61 -0.80 -25.38
N CYS A 223 -2.75 -1.91 -24.64
CA CYS A 223 -2.27 -2.00 -23.26
C CYS A 223 -0.88 -2.61 -23.12
N VAL A 224 -0.40 -3.28 -24.17
CA VAL A 224 0.92 -3.91 -24.22
C VAL A 224 1.70 -3.35 -25.40
N THR A 225 2.89 -2.80 -25.14
CA THR A 225 3.78 -2.30 -26.18
C THR A 225 5.19 -2.86 -25.99
N PRO A 226 5.91 -3.28 -27.05
CA PRO A 226 7.31 -3.68 -26.93
C PRO A 226 8.16 -2.55 -26.35
N ASN A 227 9.12 -2.90 -25.46
CA ASN A 227 10.10 -1.96 -24.98
C ASN A 227 11.40 -2.03 -25.83
N LYS A 228 12.30 -1.07 -25.65
CA LYS A 228 13.58 -1.01 -26.35
C LYS A 228 14.46 -2.25 -26.12
N GLN A 229 14.38 -2.86 -24.95
CA GLN A 229 15.11 -4.07 -24.62
C GLN A 229 14.31 -5.29 -25.10
N ALA A 230 14.96 -6.20 -25.83
CA ALA A 230 14.35 -7.44 -26.32
C ALA A 230 13.77 -8.28 -25.16
N GLY A 231 12.57 -8.83 -25.32
CA GLY A 231 11.86 -9.61 -24.31
C GLY A 231 11.26 -8.79 -23.17
N LYS A 232 11.31 -7.44 -23.26
CA LYS A 232 10.67 -6.52 -22.33
C LYS A 232 9.54 -5.78 -23.00
N TYR A 233 8.50 -5.51 -22.21
CA TYR A 233 7.27 -4.86 -22.66
C TYR A 233 6.85 -3.81 -21.64
N LEU A 234 6.10 -2.84 -22.10
CA LEU A 234 5.41 -1.86 -21.27
C LEU A 234 3.94 -2.28 -21.15
N LEU A 235 3.42 -2.33 -19.93
CA LEU A 235 2.07 -2.79 -19.62
C LEU A 235 1.26 -1.69 -18.93
N ASP A 236 0.10 -1.33 -19.48
CA ASP A 236 -0.78 -0.27 -18.97
C ASP A 236 -1.95 -0.85 -18.16
N LEU A 237 -1.72 -1.07 -16.85
CA LEU A 237 -2.74 -1.60 -15.95
C LEU A 237 -3.95 -0.65 -15.77
N PRO A 238 -3.79 0.69 -15.62
CA PRO A 238 -4.92 1.61 -15.61
C PRO A 238 -5.84 1.48 -16.84
N HIS A 239 -5.24 1.35 -18.03
CA HIS A 239 -6.01 1.19 -19.26
C HIS A 239 -6.71 -0.17 -19.35
N ILE A 240 -6.08 -1.24 -18.86
CA ILE A 240 -6.71 -2.56 -18.72
C ILE A 240 -7.92 -2.48 -17.80
N ALA A 241 -7.78 -1.86 -16.62
CA ALA A 241 -8.88 -1.68 -15.69
C ALA A 241 -10.04 -0.89 -16.32
N ASN A 242 -9.74 0.18 -17.07
CA ASN A 242 -10.74 0.95 -17.82
C ASN A 242 -11.47 0.08 -18.86
N GLN A 243 -10.76 -0.73 -19.63
CA GLN A 243 -11.39 -1.62 -20.61
C GLN A 243 -12.27 -2.68 -19.93
N GLN A 244 -11.83 -3.25 -18.78
CA GLN A 244 -12.66 -4.18 -18.01
C GLN A 244 -13.96 -3.53 -17.52
N LEU A 245 -13.87 -2.35 -16.90
CA LEU A 245 -15.02 -1.58 -16.41
C LEU A 245 -16.02 -1.28 -17.54
N THR A 246 -15.52 -0.78 -18.67
CA THR A 246 -16.34 -0.44 -19.84
C THR A 246 -16.99 -1.70 -20.44
N HIS A 247 -16.26 -2.81 -20.55
CA HIS A 247 -16.77 -4.08 -21.06
C HIS A 247 -17.87 -4.66 -20.16
N LEU A 248 -17.77 -4.45 -18.85
CA LEU A 248 -18.78 -4.84 -17.86
C LEU A 248 -20.00 -3.91 -17.81
N GLY A 249 -20.06 -2.88 -18.67
CA GLY A 249 -21.22 -2.01 -18.84
C GLY A 249 -21.17 -0.68 -18.09
N ILE A 250 -20.09 -0.36 -17.37
CA ILE A 250 -19.95 0.95 -16.71
C ILE A 250 -19.64 2.00 -17.78
N LYS A 251 -20.51 3.03 -17.86
CA LYS A 251 -20.41 4.10 -18.87
C LYS A 251 -19.61 5.32 -18.41
N HIS A 252 -19.55 5.54 -17.10
CA HIS A 252 -18.86 6.67 -16.50
C HIS A 252 -17.62 6.17 -15.77
N VAL A 253 -16.46 6.27 -16.44
CA VAL A 253 -15.16 5.91 -15.87
C VAL A 253 -14.24 7.11 -15.96
N GLU A 254 -13.78 7.61 -14.82
CA GLU A 254 -12.81 8.68 -14.73
C GLU A 254 -11.44 8.14 -14.31
N LEU A 255 -10.37 8.72 -14.87
CA LEU A 255 -8.99 8.38 -14.55
C LEU A 255 -8.31 9.57 -13.86
N SER A 256 -7.56 9.30 -12.81
CA SER A 256 -6.78 10.31 -12.10
C SER A 256 -5.63 10.89 -12.93
N HIS A 257 -5.15 10.17 -13.95
CA HIS A 257 -3.97 10.49 -14.77
C HIS A 257 -2.65 10.67 -13.98
N TYR A 258 -2.63 10.36 -12.68
CA TYR A 258 -1.42 10.40 -11.87
C TYR A 258 -0.65 9.08 -11.96
N CYS A 259 0.64 9.19 -12.29
CA CYS A 259 1.57 8.06 -12.22
C CYS A 259 2.32 8.08 -10.88
N THR A 260 2.22 7.01 -10.09
CA THR A 260 2.90 6.88 -8.79
C THR A 260 4.42 6.90 -8.93
N TYR A 261 4.97 6.32 -10.00
CA TYR A 261 6.40 6.33 -10.30
C TYR A 261 6.93 7.71 -10.68
N CYS A 262 6.21 8.43 -11.57
CA CYS A 262 6.59 9.76 -12.04
C CYS A 262 6.43 10.83 -10.96
N ARG A 263 5.40 10.70 -10.11
CA ARG A 263 5.06 11.63 -9.05
C ARG A 263 5.42 11.05 -7.68
N SER A 264 6.67 10.61 -7.53
CA SER A 264 7.21 10.12 -6.25
C SER A 264 7.30 11.20 -5.16
N ASP A 265 7.12 12.46 -5.52
CA ASP A 265 6.88 13.58 -4.61
C ASP A 265 5.50 13.49 -3.90
N LEU A 266 4.50 12.92 -4.56
CA LEU A 266 3.14 12.77 -4.03
C LEU A 266 2.80 11.35 -3.58
N PHE A 267 3.43 10.32 -4.18
CA PHE A 267 3.01 8.93 -3.99
C PHE A 267 4.19 8.02 -3.64
N TYR A 268 3.91 6.95 -2.94
CA TYR A 268 4.83 5.81 -2.85
C TYR A 268 4.73 4.98 -4.11
N SER A 269 5.88 4.47 -4.58
CA SER A 269 5.98 3.57 -5.72
C SER A 269 6.92 2.42 -5.41
N HIS A 270 6.41 1.20 -5.48
CA HIS A 270 7.19 -0.02 -5.30
C HIS A 270 8.27 -0.15 -6.38
N ARG A 271 7.92 0.14 -7.64
CA ARG A 271 8.86 0.12 -8.77
C ARG A 271 9.97 1.16 -8.60
N LYS A 272 9.62 2.36 -8.14
CA LYS A 272 10.60 3.41 -7.87
C LYS A 272 11.54 3.02 -6.74
N ALA A 273 11.00 2.46 -5.66
CA ALA A 273 11.77 1.95 -4.53
C ALA A 273 12.77 0.88 -5.00
N THR A 274 12.31 -0.11 -5.77
CA THR A 274 13.18 -1.16 -6.35
C THR A 274 14.29 -0.57 -7.24
N HIS A 275 13.97 0.39 -8.11
CA HIS A 275 14.98 1.05 -8.96
C HIS A 275 15.96 1.95 -8.18
N SER A 276 15.58 2.37 -6.98
CA SER A 276 16.42 3.18 -6.07
C SER A 276 17.11 2.34 -5.01
N ASN A 277 17.06 1.00 -5.12
CA ASN A 277 17.62 0.04 -4.18
C ASN A 277 17.07 0.15 -2.75
N TYR A 278 15.81 0.60 -2.60
CA TYR A 278 15.09 0.50 -1.34
C TYR A 278 14.50 -0.90 -1.17
N GLU A 279 14.59 -1.47 0.02
CA GLU A 279 14.03 -2.78 0.35
C GLU A 279 12.50 -2.74 0.46
N ALA A 280 11.96 -1.61 0.89
CA ALA A 280 10.53 -1.43 1.08
C ALA A 280 10.11 0.04 0.88
N THR A 281 8.82 0.24 0.66
CA THR A 281 8.22 1.57 0.54
C THR A 281 6.84 1.61 1.19
N GLY A 282 6.36 2.81 1.53
CA GLY A 282 5.04 3.03 2.11
C GLY A 282 3.89 2.68 1.17
N ARG A 283 2.68 2.90 1.67
CA ARG A 283 1.42 2.74 0.94
C ARG A 283 0.57 4.01 1.05
N ILE A 284 -0.02 4.41 -0.05
CA ILE A 284 -1.17 5.33 -0.07
C ILE A 284 -2.46 4.53 0.10
N VAL A 285 -3.55 5.20 0.44
CA VAL A 285 -4.89 4.58 0.53
C VAL A 285 -5.88 5.32 -0.33
N SER A 286 -6.72 4.58 -1.05
CA SER A 286 -7.93 5.08 -1.71
C SER A 286 -9.14 4.62 -0.92
N VAL A 287 -10.02 5.55 -0.57
CA VAL A 287 -11.16 5.35 0.34
C VAL A 287 -12.43 5.81 -0.33
N ILE A 288 -13.50 5.05 -0.15
CA ILE A 288 -14.86 5.43 -0.52
C ILE A 288 -15.86 4.99 0.54
N GLY A 289 -16.86 5.84 0.82
CA GLY A 289 -17.89 5.53 1.80
C GLY A 289 -19.13 6.41 1.66
N LEU A 290 -20.22 5.99 2.28
CA LEU A 290 -21.49 6.73 2.32
C LEU A 290 -21.53 7.65 3.53
N ARG A 291 -22.04 8.88 3.35
CA ARG A 291 -22.27 9.84 4.45
C ARG A 291 -23.42 9.43 5.35
#